data_a8db264f76b58d184cfd98fb4a569f1a
#
_entry.id   a8db264f76b58d184cfd98fb4a569f1a
#
_cell.length_a   1.000
_cell.length_b   1.000
_cell.length_c   1.000
_cell.angle_alpha   90.00
_cell.angle_beta   90.00
_cell.angle_gamma   90.00
#
_symmetry.space_group_name_H-M   'P 1'
#
loop_
_entity.id
_entity.type
_entity.pdbx_description
1 polymer ?
#
loop_
_entity_poly.entity_id
_entity_poly.type
_entity_poly.pdbx_seq_one_letter_code
_entity_poly.pdbx_strand_id
1 'polypeptide(L)'
;VHSIDPGMLKEIGRKLRFAYHVGNLFSSRMQNASGSIENLARQKLAELRAKAREFYGVEIDPEISFDLRGMAAGQANYRKNKIRLNRELLEKYKSDFIEQTVPHEYAHLVAYRKFGNRIRPHGKEWRWIMQALGAEPRRTHNYRVSPVRKCRRFLYQCNCPGKDYQLTSIRHNRIKKGSHYFCSNCKGQLIFVEGE
;
A
#
# COMPACT_ATOMS: atom_id res chain seq x y z
N VAL A 1 -16.22 21.68 6.27
CA VAL A 1 -16.65 20.32 6.65
C VAL A 1 -17.68 19.92 5.62
N HIS A 2 -17.27 19.22 4.54
CA HIS A 2 -18.24 18.69 3.58
C HIS A 2 -18.79 17.40 4.18
N SER A 3 -19.98 17.48 4.77
CA SER A 3 -20.74 16.30 5.17
C SER A 3 -21.09 15.51 3.91
N ILE A 4 -20.75 14.23 3.91
CA ILE A 4 -21.15 13.31 2.86
C ILE A 4 -22.66 13.15 2.94
N ASP A 5 -23.35 13.41 1.84
CA ASP A 5 -24.80 13.29 1.72
C ASP A 5 -25.22 11.84 2.08
N PRO A 6 -26.10 11.66 3.08
CA PRO A 6 -26.61 10.34 3.46
C PRO A 6 -27.34 9.59 2.33
N GLY A 7 -27.86 10.32 1.33
CA GLY A 7 -28.47 9.76 0.13
C GLY A 7 -27.46 9.04 -0.76
N MET A 8 -26.26 9.58 -0.90
CA MET A 8 -25.18 8.99 -1.67
C MET A 8 -24.70 7.67 -1.04
N LEU A 9 -24.69 7.55 0.30
CA LEU A 9 -24.33 6.32 1.00
C LEU A 9 -25.36 5.19 0.79
N LYS A 10 -26.66 5.52 0.74
CA LYS A 10 -27.73 4.55 0.47
C LYS A 10 -27.70 4.07 -0.99
N GLU A 11 -27.36 4.94 -1.92
CA GLU A 11 -27.24 4.58 -3.34
C GLU A 11 -26.01 3.72 -3.63
N ILE A 12 -24.88 4.01 -3.00
CA ILE A 12 -23.67 3.15 -3.03
C ILE A 12 -23.98 1.76 -2.43
N GLY A 13 -24.66 1.71 -1.30
CA GLY A 13 -25.06 0.43 -0.65
C GLY A 13 -25.99 -0.40 -1.51
N ARG A 14 -26.89 0.21 -2.30
CA ARG A 14 -27.80 -0.49 -3.22
C ARG A 14 -27.06 -1.02 -4.45
N LYS A 15 -26.14 -0.24 -5.03
CA LYS A 15 -25.28 -0.66 -6.15
C LYS A 15 -24.28 -1.75 -5.76
N LEU A 16 -23.76 -1.73 -4.52
CA LEU A 16 -22.88 -2.77 -3.99
C LEU A 16 -23.56 -4.16 -3.91
N ARG A 17 -24.85 -4.24 -3.56
CA ARG A 17 -25.57 -5.53 -3.54
C ARG A 17 -25.72 -6.14 -4.94
N PHE A 18 -25.84 -5.32 -5.97
CA PHE A 18 -25.93 -5.77 -7.35
C PHE A 18 -24.59 -6.27 -7.90
N ALA A 19 -23.48 -5.59 -7.56
CA ALA A 19 -22.15 -5.93 -8.02
C ALA A 19 -21.62 -7.27 -7.48
N TYR A 20 -22.07 -7.69 -6.28
CA TYR A 20 -21.66 -8.98 -5.68
C TYR A 20 -22.17 -10.19 -6.47
N HIS A 21 -23.29 -10.05 -7.19
CA HIS A 21 -23.87 -11.12 -8.02
C HIS A 21 -23.20 -11.29 -9.39
N VAL A 22 -22.60 -10.25 -9.93
CA VAL A 22 -21.96 -10.26 -11.26
C VAL A 22 -20.48 -10.65 -11.21
N GLY A 23 -19.83 -10.50 -10.05
CA GLY A 23 -18.40 -10.77 -9.85
C GLY A 23 -17.99 -12.25 -9.99
N ASN A 24 -18.92 -13.18 -9.80
CA ASN A 24 -18.61 -14.62 -9.87
C ASN A 24 -18.54 -15.22 -11.29
N LEU A 25 -18.99 -14.49 -12.30
CA LEU A 25 -18.97 -14.98 -13.70
C LEU A 25 -17.63 -14.68 -14.41
N PHE A 26 -16.78 -13.85 -13.85
CA PHE A 26 -15.53 -13.41 -14.51
C PHE A 26 -14.29 -14.24 -14.13
N SER A 27 -14.37 -15.02 -13.05
CA SER A 27 -13.22 -15.81 -12.56
C SER A 27 -12.81 -16.96 -13.50
N SER A 28 -13.70 -17.42 -14.37
CA SER A 28 -13.41 -18.54 -15.29
C SER A 28 -12.72 -18.16 -16.60
N ARG A 29 -12.58 -16.85 -16.89
CA ARG A 29 -11.98 -16.37 -18.16
C ARG A 29 -10.47 -16.08 -18.10
N MET A 30 -9.86 -16.17 -16.93
CA MET A 30 -8.42 -15.87 -16.75
C MET A 30 -7.46 -17.00 -17.17
N GLN A 31 -7.95 -18.16 -17.61
CA GLN A 31 -7.09 -19.33 -17.84
C GLN A 31 -6.44 -19.39 -19.22
N ASN A 32 -6.74 -18.51 -20.17
CA ASN A 32 -6.26 -18.61 -21.55
C ASN A 32 -5.58 -17.36 -22.14
N ALA A 33 -5.03 -16.46 -21.31
CA ALA A 33 -4.27 -15.33 -21.83
C ALA A 33 -2.76 -15.59 -21.73
N SER A 34 -2.11 -15.88 -22.85
CA SER A 34 -0.66 -15.88 -23.06
C SER A 34 -0.07 -14.46 -22.92
N GLY A 35 -0.38 -13.77 -21.82
CA GLY A 35 0.10 -12.43 -21.51
C GLY A 35 1.07 -12.45 -20.33
N SER A 36 2.05 -11.56 -20.35
CA SER A 36 2.91 -11.37 -19.17
C SER A 36 2.06 -11.02 -17.95
N ILE A 37 2.53 -11.37 -16.74
CA ILE A 37 1.83 -11.03 -15.48
C ILE A 37 1.59 -9.51 -15.35
N GLU A 38 2.43 -8.71 -15.95
CA GLU A 38 2.26 -7.25 -16.04
C GLU A 38 1.04 -6.86 -16.87
N ASN A 39 0.75 -7.59 -17.96
CA ASN A 39 -0.44 -7.37 -18.78
C ASN A 39 -1.71 -7.68 -18.00
N LEU A 40 -1.72 -8.71 -17.17
CA LEU A 40 -2.86 -9.03 -16.28
C LEU A 40 -3.09 -7.89 -15.26
N ALA A 41 -2.04 -7.32 -14.71
CA ALA A 41 -2.17 -6.15 -13.83
C ALA A 41 -2.73 -4.91 -14.55
N ARG A 42 -2.34 -4.69 -15.82
CA ARG A 42 -2.90 -3.61 -16.67
C ARG A 42 -4.37 -3.85 -17.02
N GLN A 43 -4.74 -5.09 -17.34
CA GLN A 43 -6.14 -5.47 -17.59
C GLN A 43 -7.00 -5.24 -16.35
N LYS A 44 -6.51 -5.65 -15.16
CA LYS A 44 -7.18 -5.36 -13.89
C LYS A 44 -7.38 -3.86 -13.68
N LEU A 45 -6.36 -3.05 -13.96
CA LEU A 45 -6.49 -1.60 -13.86
C LEU A 45 -7.58 -1.06 -14.79
N ALA A 46 -7.70 -1.56 -16.01
CA ALA A 46 -8.75 -1.16 -16.96
C ALA A 46 -10.16 -1.48 -16.41
N GLU A 47 -10.35 -2.67 -15.81
CA GLU A 47 -11.61 -3.04 -15.15
C GLU A 47 -11.94 -2.10 -13.99
N LEU A 48 -10.95 -1.76 -13.16
CA LEU A 48 -11.12 -0.86 -12.02
C LEU A 48 -11.48 0.56 -12.47
N ARG A 49 -10.93 1.02 -13.60
CA ARG A 49 -11.30 2.32 -14.20
C ARG A 49 -12.76 2.37 -14.61
N ALA A 50 -13.27 1.30 -15.26
CA ALA A 50 -14.68 1.22 -15.61
C ALA A 50 -15.58 1.31 -14.36
N LYS A 51 -15.26 0.55 -13.30
CA LYS A 51 -15.99 0.60 -12.03
C LYS A 51 -15.91 1.97 -11.36
N ALA A 52 -14.75 2.61 -11.35
CA ALA A 52 -14.60 3.94 -10.73
C ALA A 52 -15.42 5.00 -11.46
N ARG A 53 -15.51 4.94 -12.79
CA ARG A 53 -16.40 5.80 -13.58
C ARG A 53 -17.86 5.54 -13.22
N GLU A 54 -18.27 4.29 -13.17
CA GLU A 54 -19.66 3.90 -12.89
C GLU A 54 -20.10 4.32 -11.49
N PHE A 55 -19.32 3.98 -10.44
CA PHE A 55 -19.73 4.18 -9.05
C PHE A 55 -19.47 5.59 -8.51
N TYR A 56 -18.44 6.27 -9.02
CA TYR A 56 -17.97 7.54 -8.45
C TYR A 56 -17.96 8.70 -9.45
N GLY A 57 -18.20 8.45 -10.74
CA GLY A 57 -18.04 9.43 -11.81
C GLY A 57 -16.59 9.91 -11.93
N VAL A 58 -15.63 9.09 -11.51
CA VAL A 58 -14.21 9.45 -11.50
C VAL A 58 -13.50 8.72 -12.64
N GLU A 59 -12.92 9.52 -13.54
CA GLU A 59 -12.12 9.03 -14.65
C GLU A 59 -10.66 9.35 -14.40
N ILE A 60 -9.84 8.32 -14.13
CA ILE A 60 -8.42 8.41 -13.90
C ILE A 60 -7.73 7.29 -14.67
N ASP A 61 -6.75 7.67 -15.49
CA ASP A 61 -5.86 6.75 -16.20
C ASP A 61 -4.43 6.92 -15.68
N PRO A 62 -4.03 6.19 -14.64
CA PRO A 62 -2.69 6.32 -14.10
C PRO A 62 -1.66 5.59 -14.95
N GLU A 63 -0.47 6.17 -15.06
CA GLU A 63 0.71 5.44 -15.52
C GLU A 63 1.00 4.30 -14.54
N ILE A 64 1.23 3.09 -15.04
CA ILE A 64 1.64 1.93 -14.24
C ILE A 64 3.08 1.54 -14.55
N SER A 65 3.92 1.40 -13.51
CA SER A 65 5.29 0.91 -13.62
C SER A 65 5.58 -0.22 -12.63
N PHE A 66 6.53 -1.09 -12.97
CA PHE A 66 6.90 -2.29 -12.20
C PHE A 66 8.33 -2.17 -11.64
N ASP A 67 8.68 -0.96 -11.22
CA ASP A 67 10.03 -0.58 -10.78
C ASP A 67 10.17 -0.49 -9.25
N LEU A 68 9.11 -0.72 -8.50
CA LEU A 68 9.16 -0.66 -7.04
C LEU A 68 9.98 -1.83 -6.49
N ARG A 69 10.77 -1.55 -5.46
CA ARG A 69 11.63 -2.53 -4.77
C ARG A 69 11.42 -2.44 -3.26
N GLY A 70 11.82 -3.49 -2.56
CA GLY A 70 11.80 -3.54 -1.10
C GLY A 70 10.47 -4.01 -0.54
N MET A 71 10.10 -3.53 0.64
CA MET A 71 8.99 -4.08 1.42
C MET A 71 7.61 -3.63 0.95
N ALA A 72 7.52 -2.55 0.21
CA ALA A 72 6.23 -2.06 -0.30
C ALA A 72 5.79 -2.88 -1.51
N ALA A 73 4.53 -3.32 -1.52
CA ALA A 73 3.93 -4.02 -2.66
C ALA A 73 3.54 -3.05 -3.77
N GLY A 74 2.96 -1.92 -3.41
CA GLY A 74 2.56 -0.87 -4.33
C GLY A 74 2.82 0.52 -3.76
N GLN A 75 2.69 1.52 -4.60
CA GLN A 75 2.75 2.93 -4.24
C GLN A 75 1.93 3.77 -5.22
N ALA A 76 0.95 4.51 -4.72
CA ALA A 76 0.21 5.49 -5.48
C ALA A 76 0.84 6.88 -5.34
N ASN A 77 1.07 7.57 -6.47
CA ASN A 77 1.53 8.94 -6.50
C ASN A 77 0.42 9.84 -7.08
N TYR A 78 -0.25 10.59 -6.23
CA TYR A 78 -1.40 11.42 -6.60
C TYR A 78 -1.03 12.56 -7.55
N ARG A 79 0.14 13.19 -7.33
CA ARG A 79 0.58 14.36 -8.12
C ARG A 79 0.99 13.97 -9.54
N LYS A 80 1.59 12.78 -9.69
CA LYS A 80 2.06 12.27 -10.99
C LYS A 80 1.05 11.36 -11.66
N ASN A 81 -0.12 11.13 -11.04
CA ASN A 81 -1.11 10.15 -11.51
C ASN A 81 -0.45 8.82 -11.90
N LYS A 82 0.32 8.23 -10.95
CA LYS A 82 1.15 7.05 -11.22
C LYS A 82 0.98 5.99 -10.14
N ILE A 83 0.95 4.73 -10.55
CA ILE A 83 1.01 3.55 -9.71
C ILE A 83 2.33 2.84 -9.97
N ARG A 84 3.10 2.60 -8.91
CA ARG A 84 4.30 1.77 -8.96
C ARG A 84 4.03 0.46 -8.26
N LEU A 85 4.33 -0.66 -8.89
CA LEU A 85 4.15 -1.99 -8.35
C LEU A 85 5.50 -2.70 -8.17
N ASN A 86 5.57 -3.56 -7.17
CA ASN A 86 6.74 -4.39 -6.92
C ASN A 86 6.67 -5.64 -7.79
N ARG A 87 7.55 -5.71 -8.81
CA ARG A 87 7.60 -6.80 -9.77
C ARG A 87 7.86 -8.16 -9.12
N GLU A 88 8.81 -8.23 -8.17
CA GLU A 88 9.15 -9.47 -7.46
C GLU A 88 7.93 -10.04 -6.73
N LEU A 89 7.16 -9.18 -6.05
CA LEU A 89 5.95 -9.61 -5.35
C LEU A 89 4.81 -9.96 -6.31
N LEU A 90 4.68 -9.23 -7.41
CA LEU A 90 3.69 -9.53 -8.46
C LEU A 90 3.96 -10.93 -9.05
N GLU A 91 5.20 -11.25 -9.40
CA GLU A 91 5.59 -12.55 -9.94
C GLU A 91 5.38 -13.69 -8.93
N LYS A 92 5.64 -13.41 -7.64
CA LYS A 92 5.53 -14.39 -6.56
C LYS A 92 4.09 -14.68 -6.13
N TYR A 93 3.26 -13.63 -5.99
CA TYR A 93 1.91 -13.74 -5.44
C TYR A 93 0.79 -13.64 -6.49
N LYS A 94 1.14 -13.38 -7.73
CA LYS A 94 0.28 -13.47 -8.93
C LYS A 94 -1.14 -12.94 -8.72
N SER A 95 -2.13 -13.84 -8.68
CA SER A 95 -3.56 -13.47 -8.58
C SER A 95 -3.90 -12.67 -7.32
N ASP A 96 -3.40 -13.08 -6.15
CA ASP A 96 -3.66 -12.33 -4.90
C ASP A 96 -3.11 -10.90 -4.98
N PHE A 97 -1.91 -10.72 -5.57
CA PHE A 97 -1.35 -9.39 -5.79
C PHE A 97 -2.21 -8.55 -6.73
N ILE A 98 -2.68 -9.12 -7.84
CA ILE A 98 -3.54 -8.43 -8.81
C ILE A 98 -4.89 -8.07 -8.20
N GLU A 99 -5.51 -8.99 -7.44
CA GLU A 99 -6.83 -8.79 -6.86
C GLU A 99 -6.82 -7.89 -5.60
N GLN A 100 -5.68 -7.70 -4.96
CA GLN A 100 -5.57 -6.90 -3.73
C GLN A 100 -4.70 -5.65 -3.88
N THR A 101 -3.48 -5.77 -4.43
CA THR A 101 -2.54 -4.64 -4.48
C THR A 101 -2.89 -3.63 -5.57
N VAL A 102 -3.31 -4.09 -6.76
CA VAL A 102 -3.69 -3.16 -7.85
C VAL A 102 -4.92 -2.32 -7.46
N PRO A 103 -6.02 -2.89 -6.93
CA PRO A 103 -7.14 -2.10 -6.42
C PRO A 103 -6.75 -1.19 -5.26
N HIS A 104 -5.86 -1.63 -4.36
CA HIS A 104 -5.38 -0.85 -3.22
C HIS A 104 -4.77 0.49 -3.65
N GLU A 105 -3.83 0.42 -4.59
CA GLU A 105 -3.16 1.63 -5.09
C GLU A 105 -4.09 2.50 -5.94
N TYR A 106 -4.94 1.87 -6.75
CA TYR A 106 -5.91 2.60 -7.54
C TYR A 106 -6.96 3.31 -6.67
N ALA A 107 -7.44 2.64 -5.61
CA ALA A 107 -8.36 3.24 -4.64
C ALA A 107 -7.80 4.50 -3.97
N HIS A 108 -6.48 4.56 -3.74
CA HIS A 108 -5.84 5.77 -3.24
C HIS A 108 -5.96 6.95 -4.22
N LEU A 109 -5.78 6.72 -5.52
CA LEU A 109 -5.92 7.76 -6.53
C LEU A 109 -7.38 8.22 -6.66
N VAL A 110 -8.33 7.28 -6.70
CA VAL A 110 -9.77 7.59 -6.75
C VAL A 110 -10.22 8.36 -5.51
N ALA A 111 -9.79 7.95 -4.32
CA ALA A 111 -10.10 8.63 -3.07
C ALA A 111 -9.57 10.08 -3.07
N TYR A 112 -8.34 10.27 -3.48
CA TYR A 112 -7.75 11.60 -3.59
C TYR A 112 -8.50 12.47 -4.61
N ARG A 113 -8.84 11.93 -5.77
CA ARG A 113 -9.55 12.66 -6.82
C ARG A 113 -10.96 13.05 -6.41
N LYS A 114 -11.67 12.14 -5.70
CA LYS A 114 -13.07 12.36 -5.29
C LYS A 114 -13.20 13.25 -4.06
N PHE A 115 -12.33 13.07 -3.06
CA PHE A 115 -12.45 13.68 -1.73
C PHE A 115 -11.33 14.67 -1.38
N GLY A 116 -10.31 14.82 -2.24
CA GLY A 116 -9.19 15.72 -2.02
C GLY A 116 -8.14 15.17 -1.05
N ASN A 117 -7.24 16.06 -0.59
CA ASN A 117 -6.07 15.71 0.21
C ASN A 117 -6.29 15.69 1.73
N ARG A 118 -7.48 16.05 2.19
CA ARG A 118 -7.81 16.12 3.64
C ARG A 118 -8.29 14.79 4.23
N ILE A 119 -8.35 13.74 3.42
CA ILE A 119 -8.73 12.40 3.87
C ILE A 119 -7.55 11.66 4.50
N ARG A 120 -7.85 10.75 5.44
CA ARG A 120 -6.81 9.87 6.01
C ARG A 120 -6.48 8.74 5.03
N PRO A 121 -5.19 8.43 4.79
CA PRO A 121 -4.83 7.21 4.08
C PRO A 121 -5.49 5.99 4.74
N HIS A 122 -6.10 5.10 3.96
CA HIS A 122 -6.87 3.95 4.45
C HIS A 122 -8.04 4.31 5.39
N GLY A 123 -8.54 5.56 5.31
CA GLY A 123 -9.73 6.03 6.02
C GLY A 123 -11.02 5.40 5.47
N LYS A 124 -12.17 5.91 5.93
CA LYS A 124 -13.48 5.41 5.51
C LYS A 124 -13.71 5.56 4.01
N GLU A 125 -13.27 6.67 3.42
CA GLU A 125 -13.42 6.97 2.00
C GLU A 125 -12.67 5.94 1.13
N TRP A 126 -11.42 5.64 1.47
CA TRP A 126 -10.63 4.63 0.80
C TRP A 126 -11.22 3.22 0.95
N ARG A 127 -11.73 2.85 2.15
CA ARG A 127 -12.39 1.56 2.39
C ARG A 127 -13.63 1.36 1.54
N TRP A 128 -14.45 2.39 1.43
CA TRP A 128 -15.65 2.34 0.56
C TRP A 128 -15.28 2.14 -0.90
N ILE A 129 -14.24 2.83 -1.38
CA ILE A 129 -13.77 2.66 -2.74
C ILE A 129 -13.24 1.22 -2.95
N MET A 130 -12.42 0.69 -2.04
CA MET A 130 -11.94 -0.69 -2.13
C MET A 130 -13.09 -1.68 -2.28
N GLN A 131 -14.12 -1.57 -1.43
CA GLN A 131 -15.30 -2.43 -1.48
C GLN A 131 -16.06 -2.28 -2.81
N ALA A 132 -16.26 -1.07 -3.30
CA ALA A 132 -16.93 -0.82 -4.58
C ALA A 132 -16.13 -1.36 -5.77
N LEU A 133 -14.81 -1.31 -5.70
CA LEU A 133 -13.92 -1.92 -6.69
C LEU A 133 -13.90 -3.46 -6.61
N GLY A 134 -14.50 -4.06 -5.58
CA GLY A 134 -14.58 -5.50 -5.37
C GLY A 134 -13.39 -6.10 -4.67
N ALA A 135 -12.61 -5.30 -3.94
CA ALA A 135 -11.44 -5.75 -3.19
C ALA A 135 -11.64 -5.58 -1.67
N GLU A 136 -10.98 -6.42 -0.89
CA GLU A 136 -11.03 -6.32 0.56
C GLU A 136 -10.21 -5.11 1.06
N PRO A 137 -10.74 -4.25 1.95
CA PRO A 137 -10.06 -3.06 2.41
C PRO A 137 -8.97 -3.34 3.46
N ARG A 138 -8.00 -4.18 3.11
CA ARG A 138 -6.82 -4.50 3.94
C ARG A 138 -5.82 -3.36 3.85
N ARG A 139 -5.43 -2.81 5.00
CA ARG A 139 -4.44 -1.74 5.08
C ARG A 139 -3.02 -2.18 4.71
N THR A 140 -2.66 -3.42 5.04
CA THR A 140 -1.32 -3.99 4.85
C THR A 140 -1.42 -5.35 4.19
N HIS A 141 -0.40 -5.72 3.45
CA HIS A 141 -0.26 -7.07 2.91
C HIS A 141 0.58 -7.95 3.84
N ASN A 142 0.43 -9.28 3.72
CA ASN A 142 1.20 -10.29 4.44
C ASN A 142 2.27 -10.95 3.56
N TYR A 143 2.71 -10.28 2.49
CA TYR A 143 3.72 -10.84 1.59
C TYR A 143 5.07 -10.95 2.29
N ARG A 144 5.70 -12.11 2.15
CA ARG A 144 7.09 -12.30 2.57
C ARG A 144 8.00 -11.64 1.54
N VAL A 145 8.68 -10.61 1.95
CA VAL A 145 9.60 -9.82 1.13
C VAL A 145 11.03 -10.19 1.47
N SER A 146 11.83 -10.44 0.45
CA SER A 146 13.27 -10.56 0.65
C SER A 146 13.84 -9.17 0.97
N PRO A 147 14.59 -9.00 2.06
CA PRO A 147 15.16 -7.70 2.38
C PRO A 147 16.16 -7.29 1.29
N VAL A 148 15.94 -6.16 0.66
CA VAL A 148 16.77 -5.62 -0.46
C VAL A 148 18.21 -5.32 -0.01
N ARG A 149 18.40 -5.09 1.27
CA ARG A 149 19.73 -4.89 1.90
C ARG A 149 19.70 -5.41 3.32
N LYS A 150 20.75 -6.13 3.71
CA LYS A 150 21.07 -6.31 5.12
C LYS A 150 21.39 -4.93 5.69
N CYS A 151 20.47 -4.35 6.46
CA CYS A 151 20.76 -3.10 7.15
C CYS A 151 21.93 -3.32 8.11
N ARG A 152 23.04 -2.61 7.89
CA ARG A 152 24.14 -2.59 8.85
C ARG A 152 23.60 -2.16 10.20
N ARG A 153 23.85 -2.94 11.22
CA ARG A 153 23.50 -2.67 12.61
C ARG A 153 24.72 -2.15 13.35
N PHE A 154 24.50 -1.24 14.26
CA PHE A 154 25.52 -0.63 15.09
C PHE A 154 25.17 -0.88 16.55
N LEU A 155 26.15 -1.38 17.31
CA LEU A 155 25.97 -1.71 18.71
C LEU A 155 25.99 -0.43 19.55
N TYR A 156 25.02 -0.31 20.42
CA TYR A 156 24.92 0.75 21.40
C TYR A 156 24.62 0.16 22.76
N GLN A 157 25.15 0.77 23.81
CA GLN A 157 24.92 0.34 25.18
C GLN A 157 24.42 1.50 26.05
N CYS A 158 23.77 1.18 27.14
CA CYS A 158 23.44 2.07 28.23
C CYS A 158 24.10 1.55 29.51
N ASN A 159 23.90 2.24 30.62
CA ASN A 159 24.44 1.84 31.93
C ASN A 159 23.75 0.60 32.56
N CYS A 160 22.75 0.02 31.88
CA CYS A 160 22.12 -1.21 32.36
C CYS A 160 23.02 -2.40 32.05
N PRO A 161 23.35 -3.25 33.05
CA PRO A 161 24.18 -4.43 32.80
C PRO A 161 23.53 -5.38 31.78
N GLY A 162 24.33 -5.83 30.81
CA GLY A 162 23.94 -6.86 29.84
C GLY A 162 22.87 -6.45 28.82
N LYS A 163 22.61 -5.16 28.62
CA LYS A 163 21.58 -4.69 27.68
C LYS A 163 22.17 -3.98 26.47
N ASP A 164 22.16 -4.67 25.34
CA ASP A 164 22.63 -4.18 24.06
C ASP A 164 21.50 -3.69 23.16
N TYR A 165 21.77 -2.64 22.39
CA TYR A 165 20.84 -2.04 21.42
C TYR A 165 21.44 -2.07 20.02
N GLN A 166 20.77 -2.76 19.11
CA GLN A 166 21.16 -2.83 17.71
C GLN A 166 20.44 -1.73 16.90
N LEU A 167 21.12 -0.57 16.74
CA LEU A 167 20.56 0.53 15.97
C LEU A 167 20.82 0.41 14.48
N THR A 168 19.85 0.84 13.65
CA THR A 168 20.00 0.89 12.20
C THR A 168 20.93 2.02 11.76
N SER A 169 21.47 1.94 10.54
CA SER A 169 22.30 3.01 9.95
C SER A 169 21.63 4.39 10.00
N ILE A 170 20.30 4.44 9.85
CA ILE A 170 19.54 5.69 9.92
C ILE A 170 19.68 6.32 11.32
N ARG A 171 19.46 5.54 12.38
CA ARG A 171 19.58 6.03 13.76
C ARG A 171 21.03 6.37 14.10
N HIS A 172 21.98 5.53 13.71
CA HIS A 172 23.42 5.79 13.89
C HIS A 172 23.84 7.12 13.22
N ASN A 173 23.43 7.35 11.98
CA ASN A 173 23.75 8.60 11.28
C ASN A 173 23.05 9.82 11.89
N ARG A 174 21.86 9.66 12.50
CA ARG A 174 21.22 10.75 13.26
C ARG A 174 21.99 11.08 14.52
N ILE A 175 22.51 10.07 15.22
CA ILE A 175 23.36 10.28 16.41
C ILE A 175 24.63 11.04 16.02
N LYS A 176 25.30 10.66 14.92
CA LYS A 176 26.45 11.40 14.39
C LYS A 176 26.15 12.87 14.05
N LYS A 177 24.89 13.18 13.78
CA LYS A 177 24.40 14.54 13.49
C LYS A 177 23.85 15.26 14.75
N GLY A 178 24.13 14.74 15.95
CA GLY A 178 23.75 15.36 17.22
C GLY A 178 22.41 14.93 17.82
N SER A 179 21.71 13.91 17.23
CA SER A 179 20.51 13.37 17.87
C SER A 179 20.87 12.42 19.02
N HIS A 180 20.10 12.45 20.09
CA HIS A 180 20.27 11.57 21.25
C HIS A 180 19.18 10.50 21.30
N TYR A 181 19.53 9.29 21.68
CA TYR A 181 18.61 8.18 21.94
C TYR A 181 18.85 7.66 23.35
N PHE A 182 17.76 7.32 24.03
CA PHE A 182 17.80 6.95 25.45
C PHE A 182 17.28 5.54 25.67
N CYS A 183 17.80 4.87 26.68
CA CYS A 183 17.33 3.58 27.12
C CYS A 183 15.92 3.68 27.65
N SER A 184 15.02 2.77 27.23
CA SER A 184 13.64 2.73 27.70
C SER A 184 13.54 2.39 29.19
N ASN A 185 14.54 1.71 29.75
CA ASN A 185 14.61 1.26 31.15
C ASN A 185 15.23 2.31 32.08
N CYS A 186 16.52 2.58 31.94
CA CYS A 186 17.26 3.47 32.84
C CYS A 186 17.22 4.96 32.43
N LYS A 187 16.61 5.29 31.29
CA LYS A 187 16.60 6.64 30.69
C LYS A 187 18.00 7.22 30.38
N GLY A 188 19.07 6.45 30.60
CA GLY A 188 20.43 6.84 30.21
C GLY A 188 20.60 6.92 28.71
N GLN A 189 21.48 7.80 28.24
CA GLN A 189 21.80 7.95 26.83
C GLN A 189 22.46 6.68 26.28
N LEU A 190 22.11 6.30 25.06
CA LEU A 190 22.75 5.20 24.36
C LEU A 190 24.11 5.64 23.79
N ILE A 191 25.15 4.92 24.15
CA ILE A 191 26.53 5.19 23.75
C ILE A 191 26.92 4.16 22.68
N PHE A 192 27.54 4.61 21.60
CA PHE A 192 28.03 3.74 20.54
C PHE A 192 29.22 2.91 21.05
N VAL A 193 29.15 1.61 20.83
CA VAL A 193 30.26 0.69 21.09
C VAL A 193 30.99 0.49 19.78
N GLU A 194 32.20 1.03 19.65
CA GLU A 194 33.05 0.74 18.50
C GLU A 194 33.43 -0.74 18.55
N GLY A 195 32.99 -1.49 17.52
CA GLY A 195 33.47 -2.85 17.31
C GLY A 195 34.84 -2.79 16.67
N GLU A 196 35.71 -3.62 17.15
CA GLU A 196 37.03 -3.92 16.52
C GLU A 196 36.87 -4.36 15.06
#